data_81fe89037b20ad1f8a4e549e1a19d3f0
#
_entry.id   81fe89037b20ad1f8a4e549e1a19d3f0
#
_cell.length_a   1.000
_cell.length_b   1.000
_cell.length_c   1.000
_cell.angle_alpha   90.00
_cell.angle_beta   90.00
_cell.angle_gamma   90.00
#
_symmetry.space_group_name_H-M   'P 1'
#
loop_
_entity.id
_entity.type
_entity.pdbx_description
1 polymer ?
#
loop_
_entity_poly.entity_id
_entity_poly.type
_entity_poly.pdbx_seq_one_letter_code
_entity_poly.pdbx_strand_id
1 'polypeptide(L)'
;MLKNGNLLKWWLLVVLTAAGVVIVNYFDGIQFVYDNDLTKLSFVIAGLFLLTSAVVGYKIFTNGDGKYQNYEAEWLVSEHLLSLGLLGTVGGLCYTFYVGFNNLDITNIQSAQQVIIALANGLSSAFVTTIAGLIFSMILKSQLVIAENES
;
A
#
# COMPACT_ATOMS: atom_id res chain seq x y z
N MET A 1 34.40 1.29 8.61
CA MET A 1 33.54 0.99 9.77
C MET A 1 32.08 1.46 9.60
N LEU A 2 31.76 2.30 8.61
CA LEU A 2 30.42 2.86 8.35
C LEU A 2 29.52 2.00 7.45
N LYS A 3 30.09 1.02 6.74
CA LYS A 3 29.39 0.13 5.79
C LYS A 3 28.24 -0.68 6.40
N ASN A 4 28.29 -0.95 7.71
CA ASN A 4 27.25 -1.75 8.40
C ASN A 4 26.11 -0.88 8.96
N GLY A 5 26.25 0.45 9.01
CA GLY A 5 25.27 1.32 9.66
C GLY A 5 23.96 1.44 8.92
N ASN A 6 23.98 1.61 7.60
CA ASN A 6 22.75 1.76 6.82
C ASN A 6 22.08 0.43 6.54
N LEU A 7 22.86 -0.63 6.36
CA LEU A 7 22.31 -1.98 6.31
C LEU A 7 21.56 -2.30 7.63
N LEU A 8 22.12 -1.91 8.77
CA LEU A 8 21.49 -2.12 10.07
C LEU A 8 20.22 -1.27 10.21
N LYS A 9 20.23 -0.01 9.77
CA LYS A 9 19.04 0.87 9.78
C LYS A 9 17.95 0.31 8.86
N TRP A 10 18.32 -0.12 7.63
CA TRP A 10 17.39 -0.74 6.71
C TRP A 10 16.80 -2.03 7.30
N TRP A 11 17.62 -2.91 7.86
CA TRP A 11 17.16 -4.12 8.54
C TRP A 11 16.21 -3.83 9.70
N LEU A 12 16.52 -2.83 10.51
CA LEU A 12 15.67 -2.39 11.61
C LEU A 12 14.30 -1.94 11.10
N LEU A 13 14.27 -1.19 9.99
CA LEU A 13 13.02 -0.75 9.37
C LEU A 13 12.23 -1.91 8.80
N VAL A 14 12.88 -2.89 8.16
CA VAL A 14 12.25 -4.12 7.66
C VAL A 14 11.66 -4.94 8.82
N VAL A 15 12.40 -5.12 9.91
CA VAL A 15 11.89 -5.82 11.10
C VAL A 15 10.72 -5.08 11.72
N LEU A 16 10.76 -3.76 11.80
CA LEU A 16 9.67 -2.93 12.32
C LEU A 16 8.41 -3.07 11.45
N THR A 17 8.56 -3.06 10.12
CA THR A 17 7.43 -3.27 9.19
C THR A 17 6.87 -4.68 9.30
N ALA A 18 7.72 -5.70 9.41
CA ALA A 18 7.29 -7.08 9.62
C ALA A 18 6.52 -7.23 10.95
N ALA A 19 7.02 -6.62 12.03
CA ALA A 19 6.32 -6.60 13.31
C ALA A 19 4.96 -5.90 13.21
N GLY A 20 4.87 -4.78 12.46
CA GLY A 20 3.61 -4.11 12.18
C GLY A 20 2.61 -5.00 11.45
N VAL A 21 3.05 -5.75 10.44
CA VAL A 21 2.20 -6.70 9.71
C VAL A 21 1.70 -7.82 10.64
N VAL A 22 2.55 -8.34 11.50
CA VAL A 22 2.16 -9.38 12.50
C VAL A 22 1.10 -8.82 13.45
N ILE A 23 1.26 -7.60 13.94
CA ILE A 23 0.28 -6.94 14.83
C ILE A 23 -1.06 -6.76 14.08
N VAL A 24 -1.03 -6.25 12.85
CA VAL A 24 -2.24 -6.08 12.03
C VAL A 24 -2.93 -7.43 11.80
N ASN A 25 -2.16 -8.49 11.53
CA ASN A 25 -2.71 -9.83 11.37
C ASN A 25 -3.32 -10.38 12.68
N TYR A 26 -2.73 -10.07 13.85
CA TYR A 26 -3.28 -10.47 15.14
C TYR A 26 -4.67 -9.88 15.43
N PHE A 27 -4.96 -8.69 14.89
CA PHE A 27 -6.27 -8.03 14.94
C PHE A 27 -7.18 -8.34 13.74
N ASP A 28 -6.94 -9.45 13.04
CA ASP A 28 -7.67 -9.85 11.83
C ASP A 28 -7.66 -8.79 10.71
N GLY A 29 -6.68 -7.87 10.73
CA GLY A 29 -6.60 -6.77 9.79
C GLY A 29 -6.38 -7.23 8.34
N ILE A 30 -5.64 -8.32 8.12
CA ILE A 30 -5.45 -8.89 6.77
C ILE A 30 -6.78 -9.45 6.25
N GLN A 31 -7.54 -10.15 7.11
CA GLN A 31 -8.87 -10.65 6.76
C GLN A 31 -9.83 -9.48 6.48
N PHE A 32 -9.78 -8.43 7.30
CA PHE A 32 -10.55 -7.21 7.07
C PHE A 32 -10.25 -6.58 5.70
N VAL A 33 -8.96 -6.45 5.33
CA VAL A 33 -8.56 -5.96 4.01
C VAL A 33 -9.06 -6.88 2.91
N TYR A 34 -8.93 -8.21 3.09
CA TYR A 34 -9.37 -9.18 2.09
C TYR A 34 -10.87 -9.11 1.83
N ASP A 35 -11.68 -8.94 2.87
CA ASP A 35 -13.15 -8.91 2.79
C ASP A 35 -13.67 -7.55 2.30
N ASN A 36 -12.97 -6.46 2.61
CA ASN A 36 -13.41 -5.10 2.29
C ASN A 36 -12.75 -4.48 1.05
N ASP A 37 -11.65 -5.01 0.54
CA ASP A 37 -11.03 -4.49 -0.68
C ASP A 37 -11.65 -5.10 -1.93
N LEU A 38 -12.65 -4.45 -2.49
CA LEU A 38 -13.36 -4.88 -3.72
C LEU A 38 -12.42 -5.01 -4.92
N THR A 39 -11.42 -4.16 -5.02
CA THR A 39 -10.48 -4.12 -6.15
C THR A 39 -9.30 -5.07 -5.96
N LYS A 40 -9.06 -5.52 -4.72
CA LYS A 40 -7.86 -6.26 -4.29
C LYS A 40 -6.54 -5.58 -4.66
N LEU A 41 -6.59 -4.28 -4.96
CA LEU A 41 -5.41 -3.48 -5.28
C LEU A 41 -4.46 -3.33 -4.10
N SER A 42 -4.95 -3.42 -2.86
CA SER A 42 -4.09 -3.43 -1.67
C SER A 42 -3.05 -4.55 -1.70
N PHE A 43 -3.41 -5.73 -2.22
CA PHE A 43 -2.47 -6.85 -2.37
C PHE A 43 -1.45 -6.63 -3.48
N VAL A 44 -1.86 -5.98 -4.57
CA VAL A 44 -0.94 -5.58 -5.65
C VAL A 44 0.07 -4.56 -5.12
N ILE A 45 -0.39 -3.55 -4.38
CA ILE A 45 0.44 -2.54 -3.72
C ILE A 45 1.44 -3.20 -2.76
N ALA A 46 0.97 -4.14 -1.92
CA ALA A 46 1.84 -4.88 -1.01
C ALA A 46 2.89 -5.71 -1.75
N GLY A 47 2.52 -6.39 -2.83
CA GLY A 47 3.44 -7.16 -3.68
C GLY A 47 4.52 -6.28 -4.31
N LEU A 48 4.15 -5.14 -4.91
CA LEU A 48 5.08 -4.17 -5.46
C LEU A 48 6.02 -3.60 -4.40
N PHE A 49 5.48 -3.28 -3.21
CA PHE A 49 6.29 -2.83 -2.08
C PHE A 49 7.34 -3.87 -1.68
N LEU A 50 6.95 -5.14 -1.51
CA LEU A 50 7.87 -6.20 -1.12
C LEU A 50 8.99 -6.41 -2.15
N LEU A 51 8.65 -6.43 -3.44
CA LEU A 51 9.63 -6.58 -4.53
C LEU A 51 10.61 -5.40 -4.52
N THR A 52 10.12 -4.17 -4.44
CA THR A 52 10.98 -2.98 -4.47
C THR A 52 11.82 -2.87 -3.20
N SER A 53 11.26 -3.17 -2.03
CA SER A 53 12.01 -3.20 -0.77
C SER A 53 13.14 -4.24 -0.80
N ALA A 54 12.92 -5.42 -1.42
CA ALA A 54 13.96 -6.42 -1.61
C ALA A 54 15.07 -5.92 -2.54
N VAL A 55 14.72 -5.22 -3.63
CA VAL A 55 15.70 -4.62 -4.56
C VAL A 55 16.53 -3.55 -3.85
N VAL A 56 15.91 -2.67 -3.07
CA VAL A 56 16.61 -1.65 -2.27
C VAL A 56 17.59 -2.32 -1.31
N GLY A 57 17.15 -3.34 -0.57
CA GLY A 57 18.01 -4.08 0.34
C GLY A 57 19.18 -4.77 -0.36
N TYR A 58 18.94 -5.38 -1.53
CA TYR A 58 20.01 -5.98 -2.34
C TYR A 58 21.02 -4.93 -2.80
N LYS A 59 20.56 -3.76 -3.25
CA LYS A 59 21.43 -2.65 -3.65
C LYS A 59 22.29 -2.16 -2.47
N ILE A 60 21.71 -1.96 -1.29
CA ILE A 60 22.45 -1.56 -0.07
C ILE A 60 23.52 -2.62 0.28
N PHE A 61 23.18 -3.90 0.19
CA PHE A 61 24.12 -4.99 0.48
C PHE A 61 25.29 -5.03 -0.50
N THR A 62 25.02 -4.81 -1.80
CA THR A 62 26.02 -4.90 -2.89
C THR A 62 26.86 -3.62 -3.04
N ASN A 63 26.41 -2.47 -2.48
CA ASN A 63 27.03 -1.14 -2.60
C ASN A 63 28.43 -1.03 -1.95
N GLY A 64 29.04 -2.19 -1.60
CA GLY A 64 30.40 -2.30 -1.09
C GLY A 64 31.51 -1.88 -2.03
N ASP A 65 31.24 -1.73 -3.32
CA ASP A 65 32.25 -1.55 -4.36
C ASP A 65 32.36 -0.10 -4.90
N GLY A 66 31.78 0.89 -4.20
CA GLY A 66 31.95 2.31 -4.55
C GLY A 66 31.29 2.73 -5.86
N LYS A 67 30.34 1.95 -6.38
CA LYS A 67 29.53 2.31 -7.54
C LYS A 67 28.36 3.18 -7.15
N TYR A 68 28.22 4.32 -7.78
CA TYR A 68 27.01 5.15 -7.71
C TYR A 68 25.80 4.30 -8.08
N GLN A 69 24.92 4.08 -7.13
CA GLN A 69 23.66 3.37 -7.39
C GLN A 69 22.56 4.39 -7.62
N ASN A 70 21.88 4.26 -8.77
CA ASN A 70 20.72 5.07 -9.09
C ASN A 70 19.48 4.41 -8.48
N TYR A 71 18.73 5.19 -7.67
CA TYR A 71 17.47 4.78 -7.03
C TYR A 71 16.24 5.43 -7.69
N GLU A 72 16.38 6.07 -8.84
CA GLU A 72 15.27 6.77 -9.51
C GLU A 72 14.07 5.85 -9.79
N ALA A 73 14.34 4.60 -10.19
CA ALA A 73 13.28 3.63 -10.46
C ALA A 73 12.49 3.28 -9.19
N GLU A 74 13.17 3.10 -8.07
CA GLU A 74 12.54 2.77 -6.80
C GLU A 74 11.77 3.97 -6.23
N TRP A 75 12.28 5.19 -6.43
CA TRP A 75 11.55 6.42 -6.11
C TRP A 75 10.26 6.51 -6.94
N LEU A 76 10.34 6.26 -8.24
CA LEU A 76 9.17 6.24 -9.12
C LEU A 76 8.14 5.21 -8.65
N VAL A 77 8.58 4.00 -8.28
CA VAL A 77 7.66 2.97 -7.74
C VAL A 77 7.01 3.46 -6.45
N SER A 78 7.75 4.11 -5.54
CA SER A 78 7.18 4.62 -4.30
C SER A 78 6.05 5.63 -4.51
N GLU A 79 6.14 6.46 -5.55
CA GLU A 79 5.08 7.39 -5.95
C GLU A 79 3.90 6.68 -6.61
N HIS A 80 4.18 5.64 -7.41
CA HIS A 80 3.13 4.83 -8.03
C HIS A 80 2.32 4.03 -7.00
N LEU A 81 2.91 3.59 -5.88
CA LEU A 81 2.17 2.94 -4.81
C LEU A 81 1.07 3.85 -4.24
N LEU A 82 1.38 5.13 -4.03
CA LEU A 82 0.40 6.13 -3.60
C LEU A 82 -0.68 6.35 -4.66
N SER A 83 -0.26 6.50 -5.92
CA SER A 83 -1.17 6.72 -7.05
C SER A 83 -2.11 5.53 -7.27
N LEU A 84 -1.62 4.29 -7.10
CA LEU A 84 -2.43 3.07 -7.15
C LEU A 84 -3.46 3.03 -6.02
N GLY A 85 -3.09 3.47 -4.81
CA GLY A 85 -4.03 3.60 -3.70
C GLY A 85 -5.19 4.55 -4.04
N LEU A 86 -4.87 5.73 -4.59
CA LEU A 86 -5.87 6.70 -5.03
C LEU A 86 -6.73 6.17 -6.20
N LEU A 87 -6.11 5.48 -7.17
CA LEU A 87 -6.83 4.86 -8.28
C LEU A 87 -7.83 3.82 -7.77
N GLY A 88 -7.42 3.01 -6.79
CA GLY A 88 -8.30 2.04 -6.14
C GLY A 88 -9.50 2.70 -5.46
N THR A 89 -9.29 3.84 -4.82
CA THR A 89 -10.38 4.63 -4.21
C THR A 89 -11.38 5.11 -5.25
N VAL A 90 -10.89 5.76 -6.31
CA VAL A 90 -11.76 6.28 -7.37
C VAL A 90 -12.49 5.15 -8.08
N GLY A 91 -11.78 4.07 -8.44
CA GLY A 91 -12.38 2.91 -9.10
C GLY A 91 -13.42 2.20 -8.21
N GLY A 92 -13.11 2.02 -6.92
CA GLY A 92 -14.02 1.43 -5.94
C GLY A 92 -15.29 2.25 -5.77
N LEU A 93 -15.18 3.56 -5.66
CA LEU A 93 -16.33 4.47 -5.57
C LEU A 93 -17.16 4.44 -6.84
N CYS A 94 -16.53 4.55 -8.03
CA CYS A 94 -17.25 4.49 -9.30
C CYS A 94 -18.05 3.19 -9.43
N TYR A 95 -17.44 2.05 -9.11
CA TYR A 95 -18.12 0.76 -9.14
C TYR A 95 -19.30 0.71 -8.16
N THR A 96 -19.12 1.19 -6.95
CA THR A 96 -20.17 1.19 -5.92
C THR A 96 -21.36 2.08 -6.31
N PHE A 97 -21.08 3.26 -6.85
CA PHE A 97 -22.13 4.13 -7.37
C PHE A 97 -22.88 3.48 -8.53
N TYR A 98 -22.15 2.89 -9.47
CA TYR A 98 -22.75 2.22 -10.61
C TYR A 98 -23.72 1.10 -10.17
N VAL A 99 -23.26 0.22 -9.28
CA VAL A 99 -24.08 -0.90 -8.77
C VAL A 99 -25.24 -0.40 -7.89
N GLY A 100 -24.97 0.58 -7.03
CA GLY A 100 -25.98 1.13 -6.13
C GLY A 100 -27.13 1.79 -6.88
N PHE A 101 -26.83 2.65 -7.83
CA PHE A 101 -27.88 3.40 -8.55
C PHE A 101 -28.62 2.55 -9.59
N ASN A 102 -27.99 1.55 -10.20
CA ASN A 102 -28.69 0.67 -11.14
C ASN A 102 -29.79 -0.19 -10.49
N ASN A 103 -29.70 -0.42 -9.19
CA ASN A 103 -30.68 -1.21 -8.43
C ASN A 103 -31.66 -0.35 -7.62
N LEU A 104 -31.64 0.97 -7.81
CA LEU A 104 -32.47 1.90 -7.06
C LEU A 104 -33.92 1.92 -7.62
N ASP A 105 -34.87 1.41 -6.85
CA ASP A 105 -36.29 1.66 -7.07
C ASP A 105 -36.74 2.80 -6.14
N ILE A 106 -37.02 3.96 -6.73
CA ILE A 106 -37.39 5.19 -6.00
C ILE A 106 -38.71 5.03 -5.24
N THR A 107 -39.55 4.08 -5.65
CA THR A 107 -40.85 3.84 -5.01
C THR A 107 -40.77 2.94 -3.78
N ASN A 108 -39.61 2.28 -3.57
CA ASN A 108 -39.41 1.32 -2.48
C ASN A 108 -38.36 1.82 -1.47
N ILE A 109 -38.80 2.11 -0.25
CA ILE A 109 -37.93 2.56 0.84
C ILE A 109 -36.82 1.53 1.16
N GLN A 110 -37.11 0.22 1.03
CA GLN A 110 -36.14 -0.83 1.29
C GLN A 110 -34.99 -0.81 0.26
N SER A 111 -35.27 -0.54 -1.02
CA SER A 111 -34.25 -0.42 -2.03
C SER A 111 -33.32 0.78 -1.78
N ALA A 112 -33.87 1.91 -1.32
CA ALA A 112 -33.09 3.08 -0.94
C ALA A 112 -32.14 2.76 0.24
N GLN A 113 -32.59 2.02 1.25
CA GLN A 113 -31.74 1.59 2.37
C GLN A 113 -30.60 0.66 1.90
N GLN A 114 -30.89 -0.28 1.00
CA GLN A 114 -29.86 -1.17 0.45
C GLN A 114 -28.79 -0.41 -0.32
N VAL A 115 -29.17 0.62 -1.08
CA VAL A 115 -28.21 1.49 -1.78
C VAL A 115 -27.31 2.24 -0.80
N ILE A 116 -27.85 2.78 0.30
CA ILE A 116 -27.07 3.48 1.32
C ILE A 116 -26.06 2.52 1.96
N ILE A 117 -26.43 1.29 2.28
CA ILE A 117 -25.53 0.27 2.83
C ILE A 117 -24.44 -0.07 1.81
N ALA A 118 -24.79 -0.26 0.54
CA ALA A 118 -23.83 -0.54 -0.52
C ALA A 118 -22.82 0.61 -0.69
N LEU A 119 -23.28 1.86 -0.64
CA LEU A 119 -22.43 3.04 -0.70
C LEU A 119 -21.48 3.12 0.50
N ALA A 120 -21.97 2.84 1.72
CA ALA A 120 -21.14 2.83 2.92
C ALA A 120 -20.03 1.75 2.84
N ASN A 121 -20.37 0.55 2.37
CA ASN A 121 -19.39 -0.53 2.18
C ASN A 121 -18.36 -0.19 1.09
N GLY A 122 -18.79 0.41 -0.02
CA GLY A 122 -17.89 0.83 -1.08
C GLY A 122 -16.94 1.95 -0.66
N LEU A 123 -17.43 2.88 0.16
CA LEU A 123 -16.59 3.94 0.73
C LEU A 123 -15.53 3.35 1.68
N SER A 124 -15.91 2.39 2.51
CA SER A 124 -14.97 1.66 3.38
C SER A 124 -13.88 0.96 2.57
N SER A 125 -14.26 0.23 1.52
CA SER A 125 -13.32 -0.42 0.60
C SER A 125 -12.34 0.58 -0.05
N ALA A 126 -12.86 1.71 -0.52
CA ALA A 126 -12.06 2.76 -1.11
C ALA A 126 -10.99 3.31 -0.15
N PHE A 127 -11.32 3.51 1.12
CA PHE A 127 -10.36 3.97 2.12
C PHE A 127 -9.27 2.94 2.42
N VAL A 128 -9.58 1.65 2.43
CA VAL A 128 -8.61 0.59 2.69
C VAL A 128 -7.47 0.62 1.67
N THR A 129 -7.79 0.76 0.37
CA THR A 129 -6.76 0.83 -0.69
C THR A 129 -5.89 2.07 -0.59
N THR A 130 -6.47 3.23 -0.26
CA THR A 130 -5.72 4.47 -0.07
C THR A 130 -4.77 4.37 1.12
N ILE A 131 -5.23 3.85 2.26
CA ILE A 131 -4.40 3.67 3.46
C ILE A 131 -3.23 2.73 3.15
N ALA A 132 -3.47 1.63 2.45
CA ALA A 132 -2.41 0.71 2.03
C ALA A 132 -1.38 1.43 1.14
N GLY A 133 -1.81 2.16 0.12
CA GLY A 133 -0.93 2.94 -0.77
C GLY A 133 -0.09 3.96 -0.03
N LEU A 134 -0.69 4.71 0.90
CA LEU A 134 -0.01 5.70 1.74
C LEU A 134 1.06 5.05 2.62
N ILE A 135 0.69 4.03 3.40
CA ILE A 135 1.60 3.38 4.36
C ILE A 135 2.80 2.78 3.62
N PHE A 136 2.57 1.99 2.58
CA PHE A 136 3.65 1.33 1.85
C PHE A 136 4.54 2.33 1.09
N SER A 137 3.96 3.41 0.52
CA SER A 137 4.74 4.49 -0.08
C SER A 137 5.64 5.19 0.94
N MET A 138 5.12 5.51 2.13
CA MET A 138 5.90 6.17 3.19
C MET A 138 7.04 5.29 3.69
N ILE A 139 6.80 4.00 3.91
CA ILE A 139 7.82 3.06 4.35
C ILE A 139 8.91 2.93 3.28
N LEU A 140 8.54 2.77 2.00
CA LEU A 140 9.49 2.65 0.91
C LEU A 140 10.35 3.92 0.76
N LYS A 141 9.75 5.10 0.85
CA LYS A 141 10.49 6.38 0.84
C LYS A 141 11.48 6.47 1.99
N SER A 142 11.10 6.02 3.18
CA SER A 142 12.01 5.97 4.32
C SER A 142 13.21 5.04 4.08
N GLN A 143 12.99 3.89 3.42
CA GLN A 143 14.06 2.97 3.03
C GLN A 143 15.01 3.62 2.00
N LEU A 144 14.46 4.34 1.02
CA LEU A 144 15.23 5.02 -0.03
C LEU A 144 16.11 6.15 0.55
N VAL A 145 15.57 6.96 1.46
CA VAL A 145 16.36 8.00 2.17
C VAL A 145 17.54 7.39 2.93
N ILE A 146 17.35 6.22 3.56
CA ILE A 146 18.45 5.52 4.23
C ILE A 146 19.48 5.03 3.21
N ALA A 147 19.03 4.54 2.05
CA ALA A 147 19.91 4.03 1.00
C ALA A 147 20.75 5.12 0.33
N GLU A 148 20.17 6.31 0.10
CA GLU A 148 20.83 7.44 -0.57
C GLU A 148 21.81 8.20 0.33
N ASN A 149 21.63 8.19 1.65
CA ASN A 149 22.52 8.91 2.57
C ASN A 149 23.98 8.39 2.60
N GLU A 150 24.32 7.41 1.75
CA GLU A 150 25.68 6.89 1.57
C GLU A 150 26.32 7.23 0.21
N SER A 151 25.60 7.87 -0.69
CA SER A 151 26.16 8.34 -1.98
C SER A 151 26.72 9.78 -1.85
#